data_faeca2ac9f36061d6772897fb4494cdd
#
_entry.id   faeca2ac9f36061d6772897fb4494cdd
#
_cell.length_a   1.000
_cell.length_b   1.000
_cell.length_c   1.000
_cell.angle_alpha   90.00
_cell.angle_beta   90.00
_cell.angle_gamma   90.00
#
_symmetry.space_group_name_H-M   'P 1'
#
loop_
_entity.id
_entity.type
_entity.pdbx_description
1 polymer ?
#
loop_
_entity_poly.entity_id
_entity_poly.type
_entity_poly.pdbx_seq_one_letter_code
_entity_poly.pdbx_strand_id
1 'polypeptide(L)'
;MSENQQAIGNWHSGKAVLMLDLDDVLNPSLMRHPHKTRLDGYHKQPFGPVKAWVCEEHGQRLEDLDVQIVWATTWVDYPVLLAEYAAAIGLPADLPRIAKVSPSSLAGSGKLDGLRDWLTASDAEDVPLIWIDDALAGHDLAWAEDRTAPTLTLTPIPQLGLTAAMYGQVHEFLDSL
;
A
#
# COMPACT_ATOMS: atom_id res chain seq x y z
N MET A 1 -21.00 -12.83 8.12
CA MET A 1 -20.19 -12.52 6.93
C MET A 1 -18.92 -13.35 7.05
N SER A 2 -18.53 -14.05 5.99
CA SER A 2 -17.28 -14.83 6.00
C SER A 2 -16.08 -13.86 6.05
N GLU A 3 -14.95 -14.30 6.62
CA GLU A 3 -13.70 -13.49 6.67
C GLU A 3 -13.28 -12.98 5.28
N ASN A 4 -13.55 -13.74 4.22
CA ASN A 4 -13.32 -13.33 2.83
C ASN A 4 -14.15 -12.11 2.38
N GLN A 5 -15.37 -11.94 2.89
CA GLN A 5 -16.19 -10.77 2.52
C GLN A 5 -15.70 -9.46 3.16
N GLN A 6 -15.03 -9.53 4.32
CA GLN A 6 -14.42 -8.35 4.95
C GLN A 6 -13.11 -7.93 4.27
N ALA A 7 -12.40 -8.87 3.61
CA ALA A 7 -11.16 -8.55 2.90
C ALA A 7 -11.40 -7.82 1.56
N ILE A 8 -12.55 -8.01 0.91
CA ILE A 8 -12.86 -7.42 -0.39
C ILE A 8 -13.34 -5.96 -0.26
N GLY A 9 -13.98 -5.60 0.87
CA GLY A 9 -14.50 -4.24 1.09
C GLY A 9 -15.49 -3.80 0.00
N ASN A 10 -15.56 -2.50 -0.25
CA ASN A 10 -16.38 -1.90 -1.33
C ASN A 10 -15.56 -1.79 -2.62
N TRP A 11 -15.33 -2.92 -3.32
CA TRP A 11 -14.65 -2.92 -4.61
C TRP A 11 -15.47 -2.16 -5.68
N HIS A 12 -14.84 -1.21 -6.35
CA HIS A 12 -15.40 -0.46 -7.46
C HIS A 12 -14.81 -0.97 -8.78
N SER A 13 -15.55 -1.80 -9.51
CA SER A 13 -15.10 -2.32 -10.81
C SER A 13 -14.83 -1.18 -11.81
N GLY A 14 -13.72 -1.29 -12.54
CA GLY A 14 -13.32 -0.35 -13.59
C GLY A 14 -12.26 0.67 -13.20
N LYS A 15 -11.82 0.71 -11.94
CA LYS A 15 -10.67 1.52 -11.52
C LYS A 15 -9.39 0.67 -11.48
N ALA A 16 -8.25 1.31 -11.70
CA ALA A 16 -6.96 0.69 -11.37
C ALA A 16 -6.89 0.35 -9.88
N VAL A 17 -6.19 -0.72 -9.53
CA VAL A 17 -5.96 -1.13 -8.14
C VAL A 17 -4.61 -0.60 -7.68
N LEU A 18 -4.58 0.01 -6.48
CA LEU A 18 -3.35 0.37 -5.78
C LEU A 18 -3.17 -0.55 -4.57
N MET A 19 -2.26 -1.52 -4.67
CA MET A 19 -1.79 -2.31 -3.53
C MET A 19 -0.72 -1.52 -2.78
N LEU A 20 -1.00 -1.18 -1.52
CA LEU A 20 -0.22 -0.21 -0.76
C LEU A 20 0.28 -0.81 0.56
N ASP A 21 1.60 -0.80 0.75
CA ASP A 21 2.20 -1.06 2.05
C ASP A 21 2.14 0.18 2.95
N LEU A 22 2.37 -0.04 4.25
CA LEU A 22 2.35 1.02 5.27
C LEU A 22 3.75 1.31 5.81
N ASP A 23 4.41 0.33 6.43
CA ASP A 23 5.74 0.51 7.00
C ASP A 23 6.75 0.75 5.88
N ASP A 24 7.66 1.69 6.10
CA ASP A 24 8.68 2.10 5.13
C ASP A 24 8.15 2.67 3.79
N VAL A 25 6.83 2.80 3.67
CA VAL A 25 6.13 3.47 2.55
C VAL A 25 5.46 4.76 3.03
N LEU A 26 4.43 4.67 3.88
CA LEU A 26 3.75 5.83 4.48
C LEU A 26 4.29 6.16 5.88
N ASN A 27 4.88 5.17 6.56
CA ASN A 27 5.50 5.26 7.88
C ASN A 27 7.02 5.00 7.75
N PRO A 28 7.83 5.97 7.29
CA PRO A 28 9.25 5.77 7.00
C PRO A 28 10.08 5.47 8.27
N SER A 29 10.88 4.39 8.24
CA SER A 29 11.60 3.88 9.42
C SER A 29 12.76 4.76 9.87
N LEU A 30 13.34 5.56 8.98
CA LEU A 30 14.54 6.35 9.26
C LEU A 30 14.32 7.74 9.82
N MET A 31 13.10 8.08 10.11
CA MET A 31 12.88 9.14 11.10
C MET A 31 13.45 8.78 12.50
N ARG A 32 14.02 7.58 12.63
CA ARG A 32 14.78 7.13 13.82
C ARG A 32 16.20 7.66 13.88
N HIS A 33 16.73 8.28 12.82
CA HIS A 33 18.12 8.78 12.82
C HIS A 33 18.19 10.16 13.47
N PRO A 34 18.94 10.33 14.59
CA PRO A 34 18.99 11.58 15.36
C PRO A 34 19.56 12.79 14.60
N HIS A 35 20.11 12.59 13.41
CA HIS A 35 20.75 13.62 12.60
C HIS A 35 20.02 13.95 11.30
N LYS A 36 18.83 13.40 11.05
CA LYS A 36 18.03 13.78 9.88
C LYS A 36 16.88 14.67 10.26
N THR A 37 16.83 15.81 9.61
CA THR A 37 15.72 16.74 9.54
C THR A 37 14.40 15.97 9.45
N ARG A 38 13.50 16.29 10.36
CA ARG A 38 12.08 15.95 10.31
C ARG A 38 11.60 16.12 8.87
N LEU A 39 11.05 15.05 8.27
CA LEU A 39 10.36 15.21 7.00
C LEU A 39 9.21 16.18 7.26
N ASP A 40 9.09 17.21 6.43
CA ASP A 40 8.04 18.20 6.57
C ASP A 40 6.68 17.51 6.48
N GLY A 41 5.74 17.91 7.33
CA GLY A 41 4.40 17.36 7.38
C GLY A 41 4.20 16.08 8.21
N TYR A 42 5.27 15.38 8.61
CA TYR A 42 5.13 14.20 9.45
C TYR A 42 5.10 14.53 10.95
N HIS A 43 4.20 13.87 11.66
CA HIS A 43 4.18 13.83 13.11
C HIS A 43 4.05 12.40 13.62
N LYS A 44 4.45 12.14 14.88
CA LYS A 44 4.41 10.80 15.47
C LYS A 44 3.14 10.63 16.29
N GLN A 45 2.37 9.58 15.98
CA GLN A 45 1.12 9.27 16.66
C GLN A 45 1.14 7.85 17.24
N PRO A 46 0.54 7.61 18.43
CA PRO A 46 0.37 6.27 18.99
C PRO A 46 -0.83 5.56 18.33
N PHE A 47 -0.65 4.26 18.05
CA PHE A 47 -1.68 3.32 17.60
C PHE A 47 -1.58 2.08 18.50
N GLY A 48 -2.39 2.00 19.54
CA GLY A 48 -2.27 0.97 20.54
C GLY A 48 -0.85 0.88 21.12
N PRO A 49 -0.16 -0.28 21.03
CA PRO A 49 1.19 -0.46 21.56
C PRO A 49 2.30 0.10 20.65
N VAL A 50 1.98 0.50 19.42
CA VAL A 50 2.97 0.99 18.45
C VAL A 50 2.87 2.50 18.27
N LYS A 51 3.93 3.09 17.72
CA LYS A 51 3.94 4.50 17.29
C LYS A 51 4.39 4.56 15.85
N ALA A 52 3.57 5.20 15.01
CA ALA A 52 3.86 5.41 13.60
C ALA A 52 3.97 6.90 13.27
N TRP A 53 4.63 7.19 12.17
CA TRP A 53 4.65 8.51 11.57
C TRP A 53 3.40 8.66 10.70
N VAL A 54 2.78 9.84 10.78
CA VAL A 54 1.56 10.21 10.07
C VAL A 54 1.84 11.49 9.28
N CYS A 55 1.36 11.51 8.04
CA CYS A 55 1.38 12.69 7.17
C CYS A 55 0.08 12.73 6.38
N GLU A 56 -0.79 13.70 6.69
CA GLU A 56 -2.11 13.86 6.08
C GLU A 56 -2.01 14.19 4.58
N GLU A 57 -0.91 14.77 4.12
CA GLU A 57 -0.68 15.04 2.70
C GLU A 57 -0.66 13.75 1.87
N HIS A 58 -0.22 12.61 2.44
CA HIS A 58 -0.31 11.32 1.76
C HIS A 58 -1.76 10.91 1.51
N GLY A 59 -2.64 11.05 2.50
CA GLY A 59 -4.05 10.73 2.33
C GLY A 59 -4.70 11.54 1.22
N GLN A 60 -4.48 12.86 1.21
CA GLN A 60 -4.98 13.75 0.15
C GLN A 60 -4.49 13.34 -1.23
N ARG A 61 -3.18 13.10 -1.38
CA ARG A 61 -2.58 12.68 -2.66
C ARG A 61 -3.10 11.32 -3.13
N LEU A 62 -3.34 10.40 -2.19
CA LEU A 62 -3.87 9.06 -2.50
C LEU A 62 -5.34 9.12 -2.92
N GLU A 63 -6.16 9.98 -2.30
CA GLU A 63 -7.55 10.21 -2.72
C GLU A 63 -7.65 10.82 -4.12
N ASP A 64 -6.71 11.72 -4.47
CA ASP A 64 -6.67 12.38 -5.78
C ASP A 64 -6.34 11.43 -6.95
N LEU A 65 -5.84 10.21 -6.69
CA LEU A 65 -5.44 9.25 -7.74
C LEU A 65 -6.61 8.57 -8.46
N ASP A 66 -7.82 8.65 -7.94
CA ASP A 66 -9.00 7.95 -8.48
C ASP A 66 -8.80 6.43 -8.71
N VAL A 67 -8.12 5.76 -7.79
CA VAL A 67 -7.83 4.33 -7.80
C VAL A 67 -8.57 3.60 -6.66
N GLN A 68 -8.64 2.28 -6.75
CA GLN A 68 -9.06 1.46 -5.61
C GLN A 68 -7.84 1.14 -4.75
N ILE A 69 -7.73 1.79 -3.59
CA ILE A 69 -6.67 1.48 -2.62
C ILE A 69 -7.00 0.18 -1.89
N VAL A 70 -6.00 -0.69 -1.78
CA VAL A 70 -6.06 -1.97 -1.05
C VAL A 70 -4.82 -2.09 -0.17
N TRP A 71 -5.01 -2.28 1.11
CA TRP A 71 -3.90 -2.47 2.03
C TRP A 71 -3.19 -3.81 1.80
N ALA A 72 -1.89 -3.76 1.54
CA ALA A 72 -0.99 -4.90 1.39
C ALA A 72 0.17 -4.76 2.39
N THR A 73 -0.12 -4.81 3.67
CA THR A 73 0.80 -4.53 4.78
C THR A 73 0.71 -5.61 5.86
N THR A 74 1.74 -5.78 6.67
CA THR A 74 1.70 -6.65 7.85
C THR A 74 0.66 -6.22 8.89
N TRP A 75 0.17 -4.98 8.82
CA TRP A 75 -0.89 -4.47 9.71
C TRP A 75 -2.28 -5.05 9.42
N VAL A 76 -2.44 -5.84 8.35
CA VAL A 76 -3.72 -6.54 8.07
C VAL A 76 -4.15 -7.48 9.20
N ASP A 77 -3.18 -7.98 10.00
CA ASP A 77 -3.44 -8.78 11.20
C ASP A 77 -4.01 -7.96 12.37
N TYR A 78 -3.96 -6.62 12.27
CA TYR A 78 -4.44 -5.67 13.28
C TYR A 78 -5.42 -4.67 12.68
N PRO A 79 -6.60 -5.11 12.19
CA PRO A 79 -7.49 -4.30 11.37
C PRO A 79 -7.98 -3.03 12.05
N VAL A 80 -8.10 -3.02 13.37
CA VAL A 80 -8.48 -1.82 14.13
C VAL A 80 -7.38 -0.75 14.05
N LEU A 81 -6.11 -1.14 14.25
CA LEU A 81 -4.99 -0.21 14.16
C LEU A 81 -4.78 0.31 12.74
N LEU A 82 -5.01 -0.55 11.74
CA LEU A 82 -4.93 -0.16 10.34
C LEU A 82 -6.03 0.86 9.98
N ALA A 83 -7.26 0.65 10.45
CA ALA A 83 -8.36 1.59 10.28
C ALA A 83 -8.09 2.94 10.98
N GLU A 84 -7.52 2.91 12.20
CA GLU A 84 -7.11 4.13 12.91
C GLU A 84 -6.00 4.88 12.16
N TYR A 85 -5.04 4.16 11.57
CA TYR A 85 -3.98 4.78 10.76
C TYR A 85 -4.55 5.40 9.48
N ALA A 86 -5.41 4.67 8.75
CA ALA A 86 -6.11 5.20 7.57
C ALA A 86 -6.82 6.51 7.89
N ALA A 87 -7.64 6.53 8.94
CA ALA A 87 -8.33 7.73 9.39
C ALA A 87 -7.38 8.86 9.77
N ALA A 88 -6.23 8.56 10.39
CA ALA A 88 -5.24 9.56 10.80
C ALA A 88 -4.57 10.26 9.60
N ILE A 89 -4.48 9.62 8.44
CA ILE A 89 -4.00 10.25 7.20
C ILE A 89 -5.15 10.78 6.32
N GLY A 90 -6.41 10.67 6.76
CA GLY A 90 -7.58 11.16 6.02
C GLY A 90 -8.23 10.15 5.07
N LEU A 91 -7.78 8.89 5.04
CA LEU A 91 -8.37 7.85 4.21
C LEU A 91 -9.56 7.15 4.89
N PRO A 92 -10.48 6.54 4.13
CA PRO A 92 -11.56 5.72 4.68
C PRO A 92 -11.02 4.59 5.58
N ALA A 93 -11.63 4.40 6.74
CA ALA A 93 -11.22 3.39 7.70
C ALA A 93 -11.55 1.94 7.27
N ASP A 94 -12.44 1.79 6.31
CA ASP A 94 -12.95 0.51 5.78
C ASP A 94 -12.36 0.12 4.42
N LEU A 95 -11.19 0.67 4.07
CA LEU A 95 -10.49 0.28 2.86
C LEU A 95 -10.27 -1.24 2.80
N PRO A 96 -10.42 -1.86 1.61
CA PRO A 96 -10.10 -3.27 1.42
C PRO A 96 -8.64 -3.57 1.78
N ARG A 97 -8.39 -4.84 2.11
CA ARG A 97 -7.05 -5.33 2.43
C ARG A 97 -6.85 -6.76 1.96
N ILE A 98 -5.62 -7.16 1.71
CA ILE A 98 -5.31 -8.57 1.49
C ILE A 98 -5.54 -9.38 2.78
N ALA A 99 -5.88 -10.67 2.62
CA ALA A 99 -6.27 -11.50 3.77
C ALA A 99 -5.07 -12.01 4.59
N LYS A 100 -3.88 -12.08 3.98
CA LYS A 100 -2.68 -12.65 4.63
C LYS A 100 -1.39 -12.01 4.10
N VAL A 101 -0.39 -11.98 4.97
CA VAL A 101 0.99 -11.63 4.64
C VAL A 101 1.90 -12.70 5.23
N SER A 102 2.81 -13.22 4.41
CA SER A 102 3.89 -14.11 4.86
C SER A 102 5.11 -13.29 5.26
N PRO A 103 6.06 -13.84 6.02
CA PRO A 103 7.31 -13.14 6.29
C PRO A 103 8.04 -12.79 4.99
N SER A 104 8.53 -11.56 4.87
CA SER A 104 9.37 -11.15 3.75
C SER A 104 10.69 -11.94 3.73
N SER A 105 11.26 -12.09 2.53
CA SER A 105 12.52 -12.80 2.30
C SER A 105 13.29 -12.15 1.15
N LEU A 106 14.49 -12.64 0.87
CA LEU A 106 15.24 -12.25 -0.34
C LEU A 106 14.50 -12.58 -1.65
N ALA A 107 13.48 -13.44 -1.59
CA ALA A 107 12.69 -13.83 -2.75
C ALA A 107 11.47 -12.93 -3.01
N GLY A 108 11.02 -12.17 -2.00
CA GLY A 108 9.86 -11.29 -2.15
C GLY A 108 9.35 -10.70 -0.85
N SER A 109 8.39 -9.80 -0.97
CA SER A 109 7.75 -9.05 0.12
C SER A 109 6.91 -9.93 1.08
N GLY A 110 6.57 -11.15 0.67
CA GLY A 110 5.65 -12.02 1.38
C GLY A 110 4.17 -11.69 1.18
N LYS A 111 3.85 -10.75 0.30
CA LYS A 111 2.48 -10.26 0.07
C LYS A 111 1.85 -10.82 -1.21
N LEU A 112 2.66 -11.37 -2.13
CA LEU A 112 2.24 -11.80 -3.46
C LEU A 112 1.05 -12.78 -3.43
N ASP A 113 1.08 -13.80 -2.58
CA ASP A 113 -0.01 -14.76 -2.48
C ASP A 113 -1.32 -14.10 -2.02
N GLY A 114 -1.25 -13.24 -1.00
CA GLY A 114 -2.41 -12.50 -0.52
C GLY A 114 -2.96 -11.52 -1.54
N LEU A 115 -2.09 -10.88 -2.31
CA LEU A 115 -2.43 -9.97 -3.41
C LEU A 115 -3.14 -10.74 -4.53
N ARG A 116 -2.60 -11.88 -4.96
CA ARG A 116 -3.22 -12.73 -5.99
C ARG A 116 -4.59 -13.25 -5.56
N ASP A 117 -4.68 -13.75 -4.33
CA ASP A 117 -5.95 -14.21 -3.75
C ASP A 117 -7.00 -13.08 -3.76
N TRP A 118 -6.58 -11.84 -3.44
CA TRP A 118 -7.47 -10.68 -3.45
C TRP A 118 -7.93 -10.32 -4.86
N LEU A 119 -7.02 -10.27 -5.83
CA LEU A 119 -7.35 -9.99 -7.25
C LEU A 119 -8.34 -11.01 -7.79
N THR A 120 -8.10 -12.31 -7.55
CA THR A 120 -9.01 -13.39 -7.99
C THR A 120 -10.37 -13.29 -7.31
N ALA A 121 -10.42 -13.05 -5.99
CA ALA A 121 -11.68 -12.94 -5.25
C ALA A 121 -12.51 -11.71 -5.63
N SER A 122 -11.87 -10.69 -6.21
CA SER A 122 -12.47 -9.43 -6.64
C SER A 122 -12.74 -9.38 -8.16
N ASP A 123 -12.45 -10.47 -8.90
CA ASP A 123 -12.52 -10.50 -10.38
C ASP A 123 -11.71 -9.34 -11.02
N ALA A 124 -10.50 -9.13 -10.49
CA ALA A 124 -9.64 -7.97 -10.79
C ALA A 124 -8.28 -8.36 -11.42
N GLU A 125 -8.13 -9.60 -11.92
CA GLU A 125 -6.87 -10.05 -12.52
C GLU A 125 -6.49 -9.25 -13.77
N ASP A 126 -7.47 -8.78 -14.53
CA ASP A 126 -7.27 -8.06 -15.79
C ASP A 126 -7.29 -6.53 -15.63
N VAL A 127 -7.38 -6.00 -14.40
CA VAL A 127 -7.34 -4.54 -14.19
C VAL A 127 -5.90 -4.03 -14.04
N PRO A 128 -5.63 -2.76 -14.40
CA PRO A 128 -4.34 -2.14 -14.15
C PRO A 128 -4.00 -2.15 -12.65
N LEU A 129 -2.74 -2.44 -12.35
CA LEU A 129 -2.24 -2.58 -10.98
C LEU A 129 -1.08 -1.63 -10.72
N ILE A 130 -1.13 -0.95 -9.59
CA ILE A 130 -0.01 -0.23 -9.00
C ILE A 130 0.33 -0.96 -7.70
N TRP A 131 1.59 -1.37 -7.53
CA TRP A 131 2.05 -2.02 -6.30
C TRP A 131 3.21 -1.24 -5.69
N ILE A 132 2.96 -0.65 -4.51
CA ILE A 132 3.94 0.16 -3.79
C ILE A 132 4.31 -0.53 -2.49
N ASP A 133 5.57 -0.95 -2.37
CA ASP A 133 6.09 -1.73 -1.26
C ASP A 133 7.62 -1.63 -1.22
N ASP A 134 8.23 -1.36 -0.08
CA ASP A 134 9.68 -1.20 0.06
C ASP A 134 10.46 -2.52 -0.04
N ALA A 135 9.78 -3.65 0.13
CA ALA A 135 10.35 -4.99 0.14
C ALA A 135 10.12 -5.79 -1.15
N LEU A 136 9.69 -5.14 -2.26
CA LEU A 136 9.53 -5.82 -3.54
C LEU A 136 10.84 -6.43 -4.02
N ALA A 137 10.84 -7.71 -4.34
CA ALA A 137 12.02 -8.43 -4.81
C ALA A 137 11.62 -9.61 -5.73
N GLY A 138 12.60 -10.23 -6.32
CA GLY A 138 12.58 -11.46 -7.10
C GLY A 138 11.22 -11.92 -7.63
N HIS A 139 10.50 -12.69 -6.84
CA HIS A 139 9.22 -13.27 -7.25
C HIS A 139 8.11 -12.23 -7.46
N ASP A 140 8.11 -11.15 -6.67
CA ASP A 140 7.10 -10.08 -6.78
C ASP A 140 7.24 -9.36 -8.12
N LEU A 141 8.47 -8.97 -8.45
CA LEU A 141 8.78 -8.24 -9.68
C LEU A 141 8.58 -9.11 -10.92
N ALA A 142 9.04 -10.36 -10.88
CA ALA A 142 8.84 -11.30 -11.99
C ALA A 142 7.35 -11.54 -12.27
N TRP A 143 6.54 -11.73 -11.21
CA TRP A 143 5.10 -11.87 -11.38
C TRP A 143 4.46 -10.61 -11.94
N ALA A 144 4.88 -9.42 -11.49
CA ALA A 144 4.36 -8.15 -11.99
C ALA A 144 4.68 -7.93 -13.48
N GLU A 145 5.90 -8.32 -13.92
CA GLU A 145 6.32 -8.28 -15.32
C GLU A 145 5.55 -9.25 -16.21
N ASP A 146 5.20 -10.43 -15.67
CA ASP A 146 4.47 -11.48 -16.41
C ASP A 146 2.96 -11.18 -16.53
N ARG A 147 2.44 -10.15 -15.88
CA ARG A 147 1.02 -9.78 -15.99
C ARG A 147 0.67 -9.26 -17.38
N THR A 148 -0.48 -9.70 -17.91
CA THR A 148 -1.03 -9.16 -19.16
C THR A 148 -1.58 -7.74 -18.98
N ALA A 149 -2.22 -7.46 -17.85
CA ALA A 149 -2.73 -6.13 -17.52
C ALA A 149 -1.58 -5.17 -17.16
N PRO A 150 -1.68 -3.89 -17.52
CA PRO A 150 -0.68 -2.89 -17.17
C PRO A 150 -0.35 -2.91 -15.67
N THR A 151 0.94 -2.92 -15.35
CA THR A 151 1.38 -3.02 -13.95
C THR A 151 2.55 -2.08 -13.70
N LEU A 152 2.43 -1.24 -12.68
CA LEU A 152 3.49 -0.39 -12.16
C LEU A 152 3.92 -0.89 -10.78
N THR A 153 5.21 -1.15 -10.59
CA THR A 153 5.80 -1.44 -9.29
C THR A 153 6.68 -0.29 -8.84
N LEU A 154 6.54 0.14 -7.59
CA LEU A 154 7.37 1.16 -6.98
C LEU A 154 7.93 0.64 -5.65
N THR A 155 9.26 0.77 -5.50
CA THR A 155 9.97 0.35 -4.29
C THR A 155 10.54 1.58 -3.58
N PRO A 156 9.81 2.16 -2.62
CA PRO A 156 10.31 3.30 -1.85
C PRO A 156 11.57 2.94 -1.06
N ILE A 157 12.45 3.92 -0.90
CA ILE A 157 13.57 3.79 0.03
C ILE A 157 13.00 3.91 1.46
N PRO A 158 13.22 2.92 2.35
CA PRO A 158 12.64 2.89 3.71
C PRO A 158 12.82 4.17 4.53
N GLN A 159 13.85 4.93 4.18
CA GLN A 159 14.21 6.16 4.84
C GLN A 159 13.41 7.37 4.39
N LEU A 160 12.85 7.32 3.21
CA LEU A 160 12.14 8.45 2.59
C LEU A 160 10.65 8.16 2.48
N GLY A 161 10.27 6.87 2.41
CA GLY A 161 8.91 6.47 2.11
C GLY A 161 8.47 6.93 0.71
N LEU A 162 7.19 7.09 0.54
CA LEU A 162 6.57 7.51 -0.71
C LEU A 162 6.84 9.01 -0.97
N THR A 163 7.43 9.30 -2.13
CA THR A 163 7.90 10.65 -2.49
C THR A 163 7.01 11.32 -3.54
N ALA A 164 7.12 12.64 -3.67
CA ALA A 164 6.43 13.39 -4.73
C ALA A 164 6.76 12.88 -6.14
N ALA A 165 8.00 12.44 -6.39
CA ALA A 165 8.39 11.86 -7.68
C ALA A 165 7.67 10.55 -7.97
N MET A 166 7.43 9.72 -6.95
CA MET A 166 6.67 8.45 -7.10
C MET A 166 5.20 8.72 -7.38
N TYR A 167 4.58 9.72 -6.75
CA TYR A 167 3.24 10.15 -7.12
C TYR A 167 3.18 10.61 -8.58
N GLY A 168 4.21 11.32 -9.08
CA GLY A 168 4.34 11.67 -10.50
C GLY A 168 4.33 10.42 -11.41
N GLN A 169 5.11 9.40 -11.05
CA GLN A 169 5.12 8.12 -11.80
C GLN A 169 3.77 7.42 -11.80
N VAL A 170 3.03 7.47 -10.68
CA VAL A 170 1.67 6.92 -10.61
C VAL A 170 0.72 7.69 -11.53
N HIS A 171 0.76 9.02 -11.54
CA HIS A 171 -0.05 9.84 -12.45
C HIS A 171 0.28 9.54 -13.91
N GLU A 172 1.56 9.52 -14.29
CA GLU A 172 2.00 9.19 -15.65
C GLU A 172 1.51 7.78 -16.08
N PHE A 173 1.55 6.81 -15.17
CA PHE A 173 1.03 5.47 -15.43
C PHE A 173 -0.49 5.51 -15.67
N LEU A 174 -1.25 6.15 -14.78
CA LEU A 174 -2.71 6.25 -14.92
C LEU A 174 -3.13 6.99 -16.19
N ASP A 175 -2.41 8.06 -16.56
CA ASP A 175 -2.65 8.82 -17.79
C ASP A 175 -2.35 8.01 -19.07
N SER A 176 -1.57 6.92 -18.94
CA SER A 176 -1.20 6.04 -20.07
C SER A 176 -2.20 4.91 -20.33
N LEU A 177 -3.17 4.70 -19.44
CA LEU A 177 -4.18 3.64 -19.55
C LEU A 177 -5.31 4.01 -20.51
#